data_bc4650208ade1c34d7c79f5a01dc3926
#
_entry.id   bc4650208ade1c34d7c79f5a01dc3926
#
_cell.length_a   1.000
_cell.length_b   1.000
_cell.length_c   1.000
_cell.angle_alpha   90.00
_cell.angle_beta   90.00
_cell.angle_gamma   90.00
#
_symmetry.space_group_name_H-M   'P 1'
#
loop_
_entity.id
_entity.type
_entity.pdbx_description
1 polymer ?
#
loop_
_entity_poly.entity_id
_entity_poly.type
_entity_poly.pdbx_seq_one_letter_code
_entity_poly.pdbx_strand_id
1 'polypeptide(L)'
;MKYITGDIHAPFGARTVHKGGSRTQTTTSGIDPEFKPYLKEVLSDVTSKYKADVAGGPDAIVAKMTPEQQQALQEQTSQAQAMLSGTGIYDTRAEEERALRNLQGQAQGMASNVGSLGSARSQAAMQGALAGRAGDYLEQRRQTSQAGSELLGQVGTSKQAYEQARMDAPHTAASRYFGYLQNAPQQQVTQGGGGGK
;
A
#
# COMPACT_ATOMS: atom_id res chain seq x y z
N MET A 1 33.28 16.03 17.13
CA MET A 1 32.00 15.31 17.38
C MET A 1 31.91 15.04 18.87
N LYS A 2 31.02 15.72 19.59
CA LYS A 2 30.81 15.51 21.03
C LYS A 2 29.54 14.62 21.17
N TYR A 3 29.71 13.43 21.72
CA TYR A 3 28.61 12.57 22.08
C TYR A 3 27.98 13.10 23.38
N ILE A 4 26.69 13.44 23.31
CA ILE A 4 25.90 13.76 24.49
C ILE A 4 25.30 12.43 24.98
N THR A 5 25.92 11.87 26.02
CA THR A 5 25.35 10.79 26.81
C THR A 5 24.25 11.38 27.69
N GLY A 6 22.99 11.26 27.24
CA GLY A 6 21.83 11.62 28.08
C GLY A 6 21.51 10.44 28.97
N ASP A 7 21.70 10.62 30.28
CA ASP A 7 21.23 9.71 31.33
C ASP A 7 19.71 9.60 31.30
N ILE A 8 19.18 8.47 30.79
CA ILE A 8 17.76 8.12 30.84
C ILE A 8 17.49 7.29 32.11
N HIS A 9 17.84 7.83 33.26
CA HIS A 9 17.40 7.34 34.54
C HIS A 9 16.80 8.49 35.35
N ALA A 10 15.59 8.92 34.96
CA ALA A 10 14.71 9.56 35.91
C ALA A 10 13.89 8.45 36.59
N PRO A 11 14.11 8.16 37.87
CA PRO A 11 13.18 7.32 38.61
C PRO A 11 11.84 8.04 38.63
N PHE A 12 10.75 7.29 38.49
CA PHE A 12 9.40 7.81 38.74
C PHE A 12 9.36 8.34 40.18
N GLY A 13 9.84 9.57 40.38
CA GLY A 13 9.94 10.23 41.66
C GLY A 13 8.62 10.89 42.03
N ALA A 14 8.22 10.68 43.25
CA ALA A 14 7.13 11.43 43.91
C ALA A 14 7.38 12.93 43.73
N ARG A 15 6.50 13.62 43.01
CA ARG A 15 6.52 15.08 42.89
C ARG A 15 5.94 15.66 44.20
N THR A 16 6.82 16.17 45.05
CA THR A 16 6.40 16.93 46.24
C THR A 16 6.09 18.36 45.84
N VAL A 17 4.82 18.77 45.89
CA VAL A 17 4.42 20.17 45.69
C VAL A 17 4.30 20.83 47.06
N HIS A 18 5.27 21.66 47.43
CA HIS A 18 5.17 22.53 48.61
C HIS A 18 4.38 23.78 48.28
N LYS A 19 3.16 23.88 48.78
CA LYS A 19 2.40 25.15 48.82
C LYS A 19 2.32 25.59 50.28
N GLY A 20 2.85 26.75 50.59
CA GLY A 20 3.08 27.33 51.87
C GLY A 20 2.00 27.06 52.94
N GLY A 21 2.38 26.35 53.99
CA GLY A 21 1.57 25.91 55.09
C GLY A 21 1.55 24.39 55.18
N SER A 22 2.25 23.86 56.12
CA SER A 22 2.34 22.54 56.77
C SER A 22 1.49 21.34 56.31
N ARG A 23 1.23 21.13 55.03
CA ARG A 23 0.58 19.90 54.53
C ARG A 23 1.36 19.32 53.38
N THR A 24 2.09 18.27 53.66
CA THR A 24 2.71 17.45 52.60
C THR A 24 1.63 16.54 52.00
N GLN A 25 1.23 16.83 50.78
CA GLN A 25 0.34 15.95 50.03
C GLN A 25 1.19 14.99 49.19
N THR A 26 1.26 13.75 49.61
CA THR A 26 1.95 12.72 48.85
C THR A 26 0.93 12.05 47.92
N THR A 27 1.02 12.32 46.63
CA THR A 27 0.22 11.63 45.63
C THR A 27 0.96 10.40 45.17
N THR A 28 0.50 9.23 45.58
CA THR A 28 1.02 7.97 45.11
C THR A 28 0.12 7.48 43.99
N SER A 29 0.61 7.51 42.75
CA SER A 29 -0.10 6.88 41.65
C SER A 29 0.16 5.37 41.71
N GLY A 30 -0.87 4.63 41.95
CA GLY A 30 -0.80 3.17 42.02
C GLY A 30 -2.04 2.53 41.39
N ILE A 31 -1.89 1.30 40.97
CA ILE A 31 -3.03 0.51 40.49
C ILE A 31 -3.87 0.10 41.71
N ASP A 32 -5.20 0.33 41.60
CA ASP A 32 -6.13 -0.08 42.65
C ASP A 32 -5.95 -1.57 42.97
N PRO A 33 -5.80 -1.92 44.28
CA PRO A 33 -5.66 -3.30 44.72
C PRO A 33 -6.73 -4.25 44.19
N GLU A 34 -7.96 -3.76 44.04
CA GLU A 34 -9.08 -4.56 43.52
C GLU A 34 -8.92 -4.90 42.03
N PHE A 35 -8.27 -4.04 41.25
CA PHE A 35 -8.02 -4.28 39.83
C PHE A 35 -6.72 -5.07 39.56
N LYS A 36 -5.84 -5.21 40.54
CA LYS A 36 -4.56 -5.95 40.36
C LYS A 36 -4.74 -7.38 39.83
N PRO A 37 -5.67 -8.21 40.32
CA PRO A 37 -5.86 -9.56 39.82
C PRO A 37 -6.33 -9.56 38.36
N TYR A 38 -7.29 -8.71 38.00
CA TYR A 38 -7.78 -8.58 36.61
C TYR A 38 -6.69 -8.11 35.66
N LEU A 39 -5.91 -7.11 36.08
CA LEU A 39 -4.78 -6.65 35.27
C LEU A 39 -3.72 -7.73 35.07
N LYS A 40 -3.45 -8.52 36.11
CA LYS A 40 -2.50 -9.63 36.02
C LYS A 40 -2.99 -10.70 35.05
N GLU A 41 -4.27 -11.00 35.05
CA GLU A 41 -4.91 -11.95 34.12
C GLU A 41 -4.85 -11.42 32.68
N VAL A 42 -5.32 -10.19 32.44
CA VAL A 42 -5.29 -9.55 31.11
C VAL A 42 -3.85 -9.43 30.58
N LEU A 43 -2.91 -9.03 31.42
CA LEU A 43 -1.50 -8.94 31.02
C LEU A 43 -0.90 -10.31 30.70
N SER A 44 -1.30 -11.36 31.45
CA SER A 44 -0.90 -12.75 31.17
C SER A 44 -1.43 -13.18 29.79
N ASP A 45 -2.72 -12.93 29.51
CA ASP A 45 -3.35 -13.30 28.25
C ASP A 45 -2.77 -12.54 27.07
N VAL A 46 -2.61 -11.22 27.22
CA VAL A 46 -1.98 -10.38 26.18
C VAL A 46 -0.54 -10.79 25.93
N THR A 47 0.22 -11.10 26.99
CA THR A 47 1.61 -11.59 26.87
C THR A 47 1.67 -12.96 26.18
N SER A 48 0.75 -13.85 26.52
CA SER A 48 0.66 -15.17 25.91
C SER A 48 0.31 -15.07 24.42
N LYS A 49 -0.66 -14.21 24.09
CA LYS A 49 -1.03 -13.93 22.69
C LYS A 49 0.12 -13.31 21.92
N TYR A 50 0.80 -12.30 22.50
CA TYR A 50 1.98 -11.70 21.86
C TYR A 50 3.07 -12.73 21.57
N LYS A 51 3.37 -13.60 22.56
CA LYS A 51 4.35 -14.69 22.35
C LYS A 51 3.92 -15.66 21.27
N ALA A 52 2.63 -16.01 21.21
CA ALA A 52 2.08 -16.86 20.16
C ALA A 52 2.15 -16.21 18.78
N ASP A 53 1.80 -14.92 18.68
CA ASP A 53 1.88 -14.13 17.44
C ASP A 53 3.34 -14.03 16.95
N VAL A 54 4.28 -13.76 17.84
CA VAL A 54 5.72 -13.70 17.49
C VAL A 54 6.26 -15.07 17.11
N ALA A 55 5.88 -16.14 17.82
CA ALA A 55 6.29 -17.51 17.51
C ALA A 55 5.69 -18.02 16.20
N GLY A 56 4.46 -17.62 15.88
CA GLY A 56 3.78 -17.94 14.62
C GLY A 56 4.31 -17.16 13.41
N GLY A 57 5.14 -16.14 13.66
CA GLY A 57 5.72 -15.30 12.64
C GLY A 57 4.73 -14.38 11.94
N PRO A 58 5.11 -13.76 10.81
CA PRO A 58 4.26 -12.82 10.07
C PRO A 58 2.90 -13.41 9.66
N ASP A 59 2.85 -14.70 9.37
CA ASP A 59 1.64 -15.40 8.92
C ASP A 59 0.56 -15.56 10.01
N ALA A 60 0.94 -15.40 11.28
CA ALA A 60 -0.01 -15.38 12.40
C ALA A 60 -0.66 -14.00 12.60
N ILE A 61 -0.01 -12.94 12.14
CA ILE A 61 -0.41 -11.55 12.35
C ILE A 61 -1.08 -10.96 11.11
N VAL A 62 -0.56 -11.28 9.93
CA VAL A 62 -1.06 -10.82 8.63
C VAL A 62 -1.77 -11.97 7.93
N ALA A 63 -3.01 -11.75 7.54
CA ALA A 63 -3.77 -12.74 6.78
C ALA A 63 -3.04 -13.10 5.49
N LYS A 64 -2.96 -14.39 5.19
CA LYS A 64 -2.43 -14.85 3.90
C LYS A 64 -3.36 -14.41 2.78
N MET A 65 -2.77 -14.07 1.63
CA MET A 65 -3.58 -13.87 0.42
C MET A 65 -4.38 -15.12 0.12
N THR A 66 -5.67 -14.94 -0.17
CA THR A 66 -6.51 -16.06 -0.61
C THR A 66 -6.05 -16.55 -1.99
N PRO A 67 -6.36 -17.82 -2.35
CA PRO A 67 -6.06 -18.33 -3.69
C PRO A 67 -6.62 -17.44 -4.80
N GLU A 68 -7.82 -16.89 -4.59
CA GLU A 68 -8.49 -16.00 -5.54
C GLU A 68 -7.73 -14.68 -5.70
N GLN A 69 -7.22 -14.11 -4.61
CA GLN A 69 -6.38 -12.91 -4.67
C GLN A 69 -5.07 -13.16 -5.41
N GLN A 70 -4.43 -14.31 -5.17
CA GLN A 70 -3.21 -14.70 -5.87
C GLN A 70 -3.46 -14.90 -7.36
N GLN A 71 -4.56 -15.58 -7.72
CA GLN A 71 -4.97 -15.78 -9.10
C GLN A 71 -5.26 -14.44 -9.79
N ALA A 72 -6.03 -13.55 -9.15
CA ALA A 72 -6.33 -12.22 -9.69
C ALA A 72 -5.06 -11.41 -9.98
N LEU A 73 -4.08 -11.42 -9.06
CA LEU A 73 -2.79 -10.76 -9.28
C LEU A 73 -1.99 -11.39 -10.43
N GLN A 74 -2.08 -12.70 -10.59
CA GLN A 74 -1.42 -13.41 -11.70
C GLN A 74 -2.07 -13.08 -13.04
N GLU A 75 -3.41 -13.08 -13.10
CA GLU A 75 -4.17 -12.70 -14.30
C GLU A 75 -3.91 -11.25 -14.70
N GLN A 76 -3.93 -10.30 -13.75
CA GLN A 76 -3.56 -8.91 -14.00
C GLN A 76 -2.13 -8.77 -14.53
N THR A 77 -1.18 -9.53 -13.97
CA THR A 77 0.20 -9.52 -14.44
C THR A 77 0.29 -10.03 -15.89
N SER A 78 -0.39 -11.13 -16.20
CA SER A 78 -0.41 -11.72 -17.54
C SER A 78 -1.08 -10.78 -18.55
N GLN A 79 -2.18 -10.13 -18.16
CA GLN A 79 -2.87 -9.13 -18.98
C GLN A 79 -1.96 -7.93 -19.27
N ALA A 80 -1.32 -7.39 -18.25
CA ALA A 80 -0.41 -6.27 -18.41
C ALA A 80 0.78 -6.61 -19.32
N GLN A 81 1.34 -7.82 -19.20
CA GLN A 81 2.39 -8.30 -20.08
C GLN A 81 1.91 -8.47 -21.54
N ALA A 82 0.69 -8.95 -21.74
CA ALA A 82 0.09 -9.04 -23.07
C ALA A 82 -0.13 -7.67 -23.71
N MET A 83 -0.56 -6.66 -22.92
CA MET A 83 -0.67 -5.26 -23.35
C MET A 83 0.69 -4.68 -23.75
N LEU A 84 1.74 -4.92 -22.96
CA LEU A 84 3.08 -4.42 -23.22
C LEU A 84 3.71 -5.08 -24.46
N SER A 85 3.50 -6.36 -24.64
CA SER A 85 4.04 -7.13 -25.78
C SER A 85 3.18 -7.01 -27.05
N GLY A 86 1.94 -6.51 -26.94
CA GLY A 86 0.99 -6.47 -28.05
C GLY A 86 0.64 -7.86 -28.54
N THR A 87 0.39 -8.80 -27.61
CA THR A 87 0.06 -10.18 -27.94
C THR A 87 -1.38 -10.54 -27.58
N GLY A 88 -1.90 -11.64 -28.12
CA GLY A 88 -3.25 -12.11 -27.86
C GLY A 88 -4.31 -11.12 -28.39
N ILE A 89 -5.24 -10.73 -27.52
CA ILE A 89 -6.32 -9.78 -27.87
C ILE A 89 -5.82 -8.36 -28.15
N TYR A 90 -4.58 -8.04 -27.79
CA TYR A 90 -3.92 -6.77 -28.05
C TYR A 90 -3.05 -6.77 -29.31
N ASP A 91 -3.06 -7.86 -30.08
CA ASP A 91 -2.34 -7.94 -31.36
C ASP A 91 -3.19 -7.31 -32.48
N THR A 92 -2.92 -6.05 -32.75
CA THR A 92 -3.60 -5.27 -33.80
C THR A 92 -2.98 -5.41 -35.18
N ARG A 93 -1.87 -6.18 -35.34
CA ARG A 93 -1.12 -6.27 -36.60
C ARG A 93 -1.97 -6.74 -37.77
N ALA A 94 -2.78 -7.80 -37.55
CA ALA A 94 -3.64 -8.33 -38.61
C ALA A 94 -4.72 -7.34 -39.04
N GLU A 95 -5.23 -6.52 -38.09
CA GLU A 95 -6.21 -5.46 -38.38
C GLU A 95 -5.55 -4.29 -39.08
N GLU A 96 -4.37 -3.88 -38.65
CA GLU A 96 -3.55 -2.86 -39.32
C GLU A 96 -3.30 -3.21 -40.79
N GLU A 97 -2.84 -4.44 -41.04
CA GLU A 97 -2.59 -4.91 -42.41
C GLU A 97 -3.86 -4.96 -43.29
N ARG A 98 -5.01 -5.37 -42.72
CA ARG A 98 -6.28 -5.38 -43.41
C ARG A 98 -6.73 -3.93 -43.76
N ALA A 99 -6.62 -3.03 -42.78
CA ALA A 99 -6.98 -1.63 -42.95
C ALA A 99 -6.09 -0.94 -43.99
N LEU A 100 -4.79 -1.19 -43.99
CA LEU A 100 -3.84 -0.67 -44.96
C LEU A 100 -4.14 -1.21 -46.38
N ARG A 101 -4.42 -2.52 -46.53
CA ARG A 101 -4.82 -3.13 -47.82
C ARG A 101 -6.14 -2.52 -48.34
N ASN A 102 -7.13 -2.32 -47.48
CA ASN A 102 -8.40 -1.70 -47.86
C ASN A 102 -8.20 -0.25 -48.31
N LEU A 103 -7.40 0.55 -47.62
CA LEU A 103 -7.07 1.92 -48.01
C LEU A 103 -6.34 1.96 -49.39
N GLN A 104 -5.41 1.05 -49.60
CA GLN A 104 -4.70 0.92 -50.85
C GLN A 104 -5.66 0.57 -52.01
N GLY A 105 -6.59 -0.38 -51.78
CA GLY A 105 -7.61 -0.77 -52.74
C GLY A 105 -8.58 0.39 -53.08
N GLN A 106 -9.02 1.12 -52.03
CA GLN A 106 -9.88 2.30 -52.25
C GLN A 106 -9.17 3.43 -53.04
N ALA A 107 -7.90 3.70 -52.68
CA ALA A 107 -7.10 4.69 -53.40
C ALA A 107 -6.88 4.32 -54.89
N GLN A 108 -6.62 3.03 -55.15
CA GLN A 108 -6.51 2.53 -56.54
C GLN A 108 -7.82 2.61 -57.28
N GLY A 109 -8.96 2.28 -56.65
CA GLY A 109 -10.29 2.41 -57.23
C GLY A 109 -10.66 3.84 -57.57
N MET A 110 -10.37 4.79 -56.66
CA MET A 110 -10.59 6.22 -56.93
C MET A 110 -9.71 6.74 -58.08
N ALA A 111 -8.44 6.34 -58.09
CA ALA A 111 -7.50 6.76 -59.14
C ALA A 111 -7.90 6.23 -60.52
N SER A 112 -8.42 4.97 -60.59
CA SER A 112 -8.88 4.37 -61.86
C SER A 112 -10.14 5.06 -62.39
N ASN A 113 -11.10 5.42 -61.51
CA ASN A 113 -12.36 6.07 -61.91
C ASN A 113 -12.18 7.50 -62.45
N VAL A 114 -11.15 8.20 -61.97
CA VAL A 114 -10.90 9.61 -62.40
C VAL A 114 -9.87 9.69 -63.53
N GLY A 115 -9.35 8.58 -64.01
CA GLY A 115 -8.32 8.58 -65.08
C GLY A 115 -6.98 9.21 -64.67
N SER A 116 -6.80 9.44 -63.38
CA SER A 116 -5.63 10.13 -62.79
C SER A 116 -4.63 9.19 -62.15
N LEU A 117 -4.65 7.90 -62.58
CA LEU A 117 -3.66 6.91 -62.13
C LEU A 117 -2.25 7.46 -62.39
N GLY A 118 -1.47 7.66 -61.35
CA GLY A 118 -0.09 8.16 -61.42
C GLY A 118 0.07 9.66 -61.29
N SER A 119 -1.02 10.46 -61.04
CA SER A 119 -0.83 11.85 -60.73
C SER A 119 -0.12 12.05 -59.41
N ALA A 120 0.81 12.99 -59.31
CA ALA A 120 1.55 13.30 -58.08
C ALA A 120 0.60 13.65 -56.93
N ARG A 121 -0.57 14.27 -57.23
CA ARG A 121 -1.59 14.62 -56.24
C ARG A 121 -2.28 13.37 -55.64
N SER A 122 -2.62 12.37 -56.46
CA SER A 122 -3.26 11.14 -55.94
C SER A 122 -2.27 10.30 -55.12
N GLN A 123 -1.02 10.26 -55.54
CA GLN A 123 0.04 9.59 -54.76
C GLN A 123 0.29 10.30 -53.42
N ALA A 124 0.35 11.62 -53.39
CA ALA A 124 0.51 12.40 -52.16
C ALA A 124 -0.67 12.21 -51.19
N ALA A 125 -1.91 12.20 -51.71
CA ALA A 125 -3.11 11.97 -50.90
C ALA A 125 -3.12 10.54 -50.31
N MET A 126 -2.72 9.53 -51.07
CA MET A 126 -2.60 8.15 -50.60
C MET A 126 -1.53 8.02 -49.53
N GLN A 127 -0.35 8.60 -49.74
CA GLN A 127 0.73 8.59 -48.74
C GLN A 127 0.30 9.30 -47.47
N GLY A 128 -0.40 10.42 -47.54
CA GLY A 128 -0.95 11.11 -46.39
C GLY A 128 -1.97 10.28 -45.61
N ALA A 129 -2.89 9.60 -46.31
CA ALA A 129 -3.86 8.72 -45.67
C ALA A 129 -3.22 7.48 -44.96
N LEU A 130 -2.20 6.88 -45.59
CA LEU A 130 -1.44 5.78 -45.02
C LEU A 130 -0.63 6.22 -43.81
N ALA A 131 0.02 7.40 -43.91
CA ALA A 131 0.78 7.96 -42.80
C ALA A 131 -0.12 8.30 -41.59
N GLY A 132 -1.29 8.87 -41.83
CA GLY A 132 -2.28 9.14 -40.80
C GLY A 132 -2.73 7.89 -40.07
N ARG A 133 -3.08 6.84 -40.82
CA ARG A 133 -3.49 5.55 -40.22
C ARG A 133 -2.36 4.89 -39.45
N ALA A 134 -1.15 4.92 -39.99
CA ALA A 134 0.01 4.39 -39.25
C ALA A 134 0.23 5.15 -37.92
N GLY A 135 0.02 6.46 -37.94
CA GLY A 135 0.06 7.30 -36.72
C GLY A 135 -1.00 6.89 -35.70
N ASP A 136 -2.26 6.68 -36.14
CA ASP A 136 -3.35 6.23 -35.25
C ASP A 136 -3.03 4.89 -34.58
N TYR A 137 -2.49 3.93 -35.32
CA TYR A 137 -2.11 2.64 -34.75
C TYR A 137 -0.93 2.73 -33.79
N LEU A 138 0.05 3.56 -34.09
CA LEU A 138 1.18 3.80 -33.16
C LEU A 138 0.68 4.45 -31.86
N GLU A 139 -0.25 5.38 -31.94
CA GLU A 139 -0.84 6.01 -30.77
C GLU A 139 -1.66 4.99 -29.94
N GLN A 140 -2.47 4.17 -30.59
CA GLN A 140 -3.22 3.10 -29.93
C GLN A 140 -2.29 2.11 -29.21
N ARG A 141 -1.19 1.72 -29.83
CA ARG A 141 -0.18 0.85 -29.20
C ARG A 141 0.48 1.53 -28.01
N ARG A 142 0.79 2.83 -28.13
CA ARG A 142 1.35 3.60 -27.03
C ARG A 142 0.39 3.63 -25.83
N GLN A 143 -0.88 3.93 -26.08
CA GLN A 143 -1.91 3.95 -25.02
C GLN A 143 -2.07 2.56 -24.36
N THR A 144 -2.12 1.50 -25.16
CA THR A 144 -2.19 0.12 -24.64
C THR A 144 -0.96 -0.22 -23.80
N SER A 145 0.23 0.15 -24.26
CA SER A 145 1.47 -0.07 -23.52
C SER A 145 1.53 0.74 -22.22
N GLN A 146 1.04 1.98 -22.22
CA GLN A 146 0.93 2.80 -21.00
C GLN A 146 -0.04 2.15 -20.00
N ALA A 147 -1.22 1.73 -20.45
CA ALA A 147 -2.18 1.03 -19.60
C ALA A 147 -1.59 -0.27 -19.01
N GLY A 148 -0.83 -1.03 -19.80
CA GLY A 148 -0.10 -2.21 -19.33
C GLY A 148 0.94 -1.87 -18.26
N SER A 149 1.69 -0.78 -18.43
CA SER A 149 2.67 -0.32 -17.45
C SER A 149 2.00 0.13 -16.14
N GLU A 150 0.89 0.85 -16.22
CA GLU A 150 0.11 1.28 -15.05
C GLU A 150 -0.44 0.07 -14.29
N LEU A 151 -0.98 -0.91 -14.99
CA LEU A 151 -1.48 -2.14 -14.37
C LEU A 151 -0.37 -2.92 -13.67
N LEU A 152 0.82 -3.04 -14.28
CA LEU A 152 1.99 -3.64 -13.61
C LEU A 152 2.41 -2.85 -12.37
N GLY A 153 2.37 -1.52 -12.44
CA GLY A 153 2.63 -0.65 -11.31
C GLY A 153 1.67 -0.91 -10.14
N GLN A 154 0.37 -1.04 -10.41
CA GLN A 154 -0.64 -1.37 -9.41
C GLN A 154 -0.40 -2.75 -8.77
N VAL A 155 -0.11 -3.77 -9.60
CA VAL A 155 0.23 -5.12 -9.11
C VAL A 155 1.49 -5.07 -8.24
N GLY A 156 2.52 -4.34 -8.68
CA GLY A 156 3.76 -4.15 -7.93
C GLY A 156 3.51 -3.50 -6.57
N THR A 157 2.74 -2.42 -6.54
CA THR A 157 2.36 -1.71 -5.30
C THR A 157 1.58 -2.62 -4.35
N SER A 158 0.63 -3.40 -4.87
CA SER A 158 -0.16 -4.34 -4.05
C SER A 158 0.71 -5.43 -3.43
N LYS A 159 1.64 -6.01 -4.19
CA LYS A 159 2.60 -7.00 -3.68
C LYS A 159 3.54 -6.38 -2.65
N GLN A 160 4.06 -5.20 -2.93
CA GLN A 160 4.94 -4.48 -2.01
C GLN A 160 4.24 -4.14 -0.69
N ALA A 161 2.98 -3.66 -0.75
CA ALA A 161 2.20 -3.36 0.45
C ALA A 161 1.95 -4.62 1.30
N TYR A 162 1.69 -5.76 0.66
CA TYR A 162 1.54 -7.04 1.37
C TYR A 162 2.85 -7.48 2.03
N GLU A 163 3.97 -7.44 1.32
CA GLU A 163 5.28 -7.79 1.88
C GLU A 163 5.69 -6.81 3.00
N GLN A 164 5.41 -5.52 2.84
CA GLN A 164 5.66 -4.53 3.88
C GLN A 164 4.83 -4.83 5.13
N ALA A 165 3.54 -5.14 4.99
CA ALA A 165 2.69 -5.53 6.11
C ALA A 165 3.23 -6.78 6.83
N ARG A 166 3.79 -7.75 6.11
CA ARG A 166 4.44 -8.93 6.70
C ARG A 166 5.72 -8.58 7.45
N MET A 167 6.54 -7.68 6.90
CA MET A 167 7.75 -7.20 7.59
C MET A 167 7.42 -6.40 8.85
N ASP A 168 6.35 -5.60 8.81
CA ASP A 168 5.92 -4.76 9.93
C ASP A 168 5.07 -5.52 10.97
N ALA A 169 4.68 -6.76 10.67
CA ALA A 169 3.84 -7.57 11.55
C ALA A 169 4.37 -7.67 13.00
N PRO A 170 5.65 -7.94 13.27
CA PRO A 170 6.18 -7.99 14.63
C PRO A 170 6.04 -6.65 15.36
N HIS A 171 6.27 -5.52 14.67
CA HIS A 171 6.10 -4.17 15.21
C HIS A 171 4.64 -3.86 15.51
N THR A 172 3.74 -4.30 14.65
CA THR A 172 2.29 -4.16 14.85
C THR A 172 1.82 -4.93 16.07
N ALA A 173 2.30 -6.16 16.27
CA ALA A 173 2.00 -6.96 17.45
C ALA A 173 2.54 -6.27 18.73
N ALA A 174 3.79 -5.79 18.71
CA ALA A 174 4.38 -5.06 19.82
C ALA A 174 3.60 -3.78 20.15
N SER A 175 3.21 -2.99 19.14
CA SER A 175 2.43 -1.76 19.34
C SER A 175 1.07 -2.02 19.95
N ARG A 176 0.38 -3.08 19.54
CA ARG A 176 -0.88 -3.52 20.16
C ARG A 176 -0.66 -3.89 21.63
N TYR A 177 0.39 -4.65 21.92
CA TYR A 177 0.73 -5.03 23.29
C TYR A 177 1.00 -3.80 24.17
N PHE A 178 1.83 -2.85 23.72
CA PHE A 178 2.12 -1.62 24.44
C PHE A 178 0.88 -0.73 24.60
N GLY A 179 -0.02 -0.69 23.61
CA GLY A 179 -1.29 0.01 23.72
C GLY A 179 -2.17 -0.49 24.87
N TYR A 180 -2.23 -1.81 25.09
CA TYR A 180 -2.93 -2.38 26.24
C TYR A 180 -2.28 -2.00 27.57
N LEU A 181 -0.93 -1.98 27.63
CA LEU A 181 -0.22 -1.58 28.84
C LEU A 181 -0.43 -0.11 29.20
N GLN A 182 -0.43 0.79 28.20
CA GLN A 182 -0.60 2.22 28.44
C GLN A 182 -2.03 2.60 28.85
N ASN A 183 -3.02 1.87 28.39
CA ASN A 183 -4.43 2.12 28.71
C ASN A 183 -4.89 1.38 29.98
N ALA A 184 -3.97 0.74 30.72
CA ALA A 184 -4.31 0.15 32.00
C ALA A 184 -4.80 1.24 32.98
N PRO A 185 -5.92 1.03 33.67
CA PRO A 185 -6.47 2.03 34.59
C PRO A 185 -5.50 2.34 35.72
N GLN A 186 -5.09 3.61 35.80
CA GLN A 186 -4.25 4.13 36.88
C GLN A 186 -5.13 4.94 37.83
N GLN A 187 -5.23 4.52 39.10
CA GLN A 187 -5.84 5.34 40.13
C GLN A 187 -4.82 6.30 40.74
N GLN A 188 -5.21 7.55 40.82
CA GLN A 188 -4.53 8.52 41.67
C GLN A 188 -5.14 8.45 43.08
N VAL A 189 -4.46 7.82 43.98
CA VAL A 189 -4.87 7.85 45.40
C VAL A 189 -4.31 9.13 46.04
N THR A 190 -5.21 10.09 46.29
CA THR A 190 -4.88 11.29 47.03
C THR A 190 -5.09 11.02 48.53
N GLN A 191 -4.03 10.70 49.24
CA GLN A 191 -4.11 10.60 50.70
C GLN A 191 -4.16 12.00 51.32
N GLY A 192 -5.37 12.44 51.67
CA GLY A 192 -5.54 13.64 52.45
C GLY A 192 -5.07 13.43 53.88
N GLY A 193 -3.99 14.11 54.28
CA GLY A 193 -3.56 14.11 55.67
C GLY A 193 -4.67 14.69 56.57
N GLY A 194 -5.33 13.83 57.34
CA GLY A 194 -6.30 14.26 58.37
C GLY A 194 -5.60 15.11 59.41
N GLY A 195 -5.98 16.39 59.52
CA GLY A 195 -5.56 17.24 60.61
C GLY A 195 -6.25 16.77 61.86
N GLY A 196 -5.49 16.14 62.79
CA GLY A 196 -5.91 15.99 64.13
C GLY A 196 -6.01 17.35 64.84
N LYS A 197 -7.07 17.54 65.57
CA LYS A 197 -7.26 18.68 66.50
C LYS A 197 -6.33 18.59 67.68
#